data_76d7d13375546b837e6f6bf30697d0b9
#
_entry.id   76d7d13375546b837e6f6bf30697d0b9
#
_cell.length_a   1.000
_cell.length_b   1.000
_cell.length_c   1.000
_cell.angle_alpha   90.00
_cell.angle_beta   90.00
_cell.angle_gamma   90.00
#
_symmetry.space_group_name_H-M   'P 1'
#
loop_
_entity.id
_entity.type
_entity.pdbx_description
1 polymer ?
#
loop_
_entity_poly.entity_id
_entity_poly.type
_entity_poly.pdbx_seq_one_letter_code
_entity_poly.pdbx_strand_id
1 'polypeptide(L)'
;MNKLKIFTAKAGWGILLVALLFTACKKDDYFLGGSPTNDHTDLTTYDYLKTNSNFDTLILLIDKAGLKETINSDVTFVAPTDYSIKQFLGVRTTQLQKELNDENVKYTIDSLKAPELRDSLLAYVFNGKIVRADLSLESQVYKNKVNEDFAFKLIKAGGYDDIFSAGVKYMALTKVINGLDPDPRPDDYPEEDRDIQYTLQTTGIITKTGVLHVLQNNHVFYWK
;
A
#
# COMPACT_ATOMS: atom_id res chain seq x y z
N MET A 1 25.48 -52.07 -53.55
CA MET A 1 24.67 -52.08 -52.32
C MET A 1 25.10 -51.05 -51.24
N ASN A 2 26.19 -50.32 -51.42
CA ASN A 2 26.68 -49.41 -50.34
C ASN A 2 26.16 -47.95 -50.41
N LYS A 3 25.56 -47.52 -51.55
CA LYS A 3 25.07 -46.14 -51.65
C LYS A 3 23.72 -45.89 -50.94
N LEU A 4 22.90 -46.92 -50.76
CA LEU A 4 21.59 -46.80 -50.11
C LEU A 4 21.68 -46.66 -48.60
N LYS A 5 22.71 -47.30 -47.97
CA LYS A 5 22.91 -47.19 -46.49
C LYS A 5 23.44 -45.83 -46.02
N ILE A 6 24.19 -45.13 -46.92
CA ILE A 6 24.72 -43.79 -46.58
C ILE A 6 23.62 -42.71 -46.65
N PHE A 7 22.61 -42.92 -47.55
CA PHE A 7 21.49 -41.94 -47.66
C PHE A 7 20.52 -42.03 -46.49
N THR A 8 20.29 -43.24 -45.96
CA THR A 8 19.42 -43.40 -44.77
C THR A 8 20.04 -42.87 -43.48
N ALA A 9 21.37 -42.98 -43.35
CA ALA A 9 22.08 -42.42 -42.20
C ALA A 9 22.06 -40.88 -42.18
N LYS A 10 22.22 -40.23 -43.34
CA LYS A 10 22.17 -38.75 -43.44
C LYS A 10 20.76 -38.21 -43.27
N ALA A 11 19.71 -38.93 -43.70
CA ALA A 11 18.33 -38.56 -43.48
C ALA A 11 17.94 -38.65 -41.98
N GLY A 12 18.43 -39.69 -41.28
CA GLY A 12 18.18 -39.82 -39.83
C GLY A 12 18.78 -38.71 -38.99
N TRP A 13 19.96 -38.22 -39.33
CA TRP A 13 20.60 -37.10 -38.65
C TRP A 13 19.88 -35.76 -38.90
N GLY A 14 19.36 -35.56 -40.12
CA GLY A 14 18.55 -34.37 -40.43
C GLY A 14 17.25 -34.31 -39.63
N ILE A 15 16.55 -35.43 -39.45
CA ILE A 15 15.32 -35.54 -38.67
C ILE A 15 15.61 -35.33 -37.18
N LEU A 16 16.72 -35.84 -36.64
CA LEU A 16 17.12 -35.65 -35.24
C LEU A 16 17.44 -34.18 -34.95
N LEU A 17 18.08 -33.47 -35.88
CA LEU A 17 18.43 -32.07 -35.74
C LEU A 17 17.19 -31.16 -35.80
N VAL A 18 16.19 -31.47 -36.59
CA VAL A 18 14.91 -30.77 -36.67
C VAL A 18 14.08 -31.04 -35.41
N ALA A 19 14.09 -32.24 -34.86
CA ALA A 19 13.39 -32.57 -33.62
C ALA A 19 13.92 -31.79 -32.40
N LEU A 20 15.22 -31.47 -32.38
CA LEU A 20 15.85 -30.66 -31.29
C LEU A 20 15.44 -29.17 -31.35
N LEU A 21 15.00 -28.67 -32.50
CA LEU A 21 14.55 -27.28 -32.65
C LEU A 21 13.14 -27.04 -32.06
N PHE A 22 12.34 -28.10 -31.89
CA PHE A 22 10.99 -28.00 -31.32
C PHE A 22 10.97 -28.07 -29.78
N THR A 23 12.09 -28.40 -29.13
CA THR A 23 12.16 -28.45 -27.66
C THR A 23 12.62 -27.12 -27.03
N ALA A 24 12.95 -26.09 -27.83
CA ALA A 24 13.56 -24.84 -27.36
C ALA A 24 12.57 -23.70 -27.07
N CYS A 25 11.27 -23.95 -27.14
CA CYS A 25 10.27 -22.96 -26.74
C CYS A 25 9.33 -23.52 -25.66
N LYS A 26 9.85 -23.78 -24.46
CA LYS A 26 9.02 -23.52 -23.30
C LYS A 26 8.97 -22.01 -23.17
N LYS A 27 7.83 -21.42 -23.48
CA LYS A 27 7.49 -20.09 -23.02
C LYS A 27 7.63 -20.16 -21.49
N ASP A 28 8.71 -19.61 -20.97
CA ASP A 28 8.83 -19.39 -19.54
C ASP A 28 7.63 -18.54 -19.15
N ASP A 29 6.87 -18.97 -18.17
CA ASP A 29 5.79 -18.22 -17.51
C ASP A 29 6.28 -16.92 -16.81
N TYR A 30 7.47 -16.47 -17.17
CA TYR A 30 8.12 -15.27 -16.64
C TYR A 30 7.37 -13.96 -16.94
N PHE A 31 6.46 -13.97 -17.94
CA PHE A 31 5.66 -12.80 -18.30
C PHE A 31 4.22 -12.82 -17.76
N LEU A 32 3.80 -13.91 -17.16
CA LEU A 32 2.59 -13.94 -16.35
C LEU A 32 3.04 -13.67 -14.92
N GLY A 33 3.07 -12.39 -14.53
CA GLY A 33 3.52 -11.93 -13.20
C GLY A 33 3.37 -13.02 -12.16
N GLY A 34 4.45 -13.28 -11.37
CA GLY A 34 4.60 -14.46 -10.51
C GLY A 34 3.32 -14.87 -9.81
N SER A 35 3.27 -16.07 -9.26
CA SER A 35 2.10 -16.57 -8.51
C SER A 35 1.45 -15.44 -7.73
N PRO A 36 0.13 -15.24 -7.83
CA PRO A 36 -0.54 -14.20 -7.05
C PRO A 36 0.01 -14.31 -5.63
N THR A 37 0.66 -13.26 -5.15
CA THR A 37 1.07 -13.20 -3.75
C THR A 37 -0.20 -13.51 -2.98
N ASN A 38 -0.14 -14.52 -2.11
CA ASN A 38 -1.28 -14.86 -1.27
C ASN A 38 -1.60 -13.62 -0.43
N ASP A 39 -2.60 -12.86 -0.85
CA ASP A 39 -3.05 -11.65 -0.18
C ASP A 39 -3.85 -11.97 1.10
N HIS A 40 -4.09 -13.26 1.36
CA HIS A 40 -4.81 -13.77 2.53
C HIS A 40 -3.85 -14.26 3.62
N THR A 41 -4.20 -13.99 4.86
CA THR A 41 -3.52 -14.52 6.05
C THR A 41 -4.54 -14.93 7.12
N ASP A 42 -4.23 -16.02 7.86
CA ASP A 42 -5.03 -16.48 8.98
C ASP A 42 -4.77 -15.68 10.28
N LEU A 43 -3.85 -14.73 10.23
CA LEU A 43 -3.58 -13.83 11.36
C LEU A 43 -4.63 -12.73 11.45
N THR A 44 -4.91 -12.25 12.67
CA THR A 44 -5.64 -11.00 12.86
C THR A 44 -4.83 -9.82 12.32
N THR A 45 -5.45 -8.67 12.06
CA THR A 45 -4.73 -7.49 11.57
C THR A 45 -3.61 -7.07 12.53
N TYR A 46 -3.87 -7.06 13.83
CA TYR A 46 -2.88 -6.74 14.85
C TYR A 46 -1.73 -7.76 14.88
N ASP A 47 -2.03 -9.06 14.83
CA ASP A 47 -0.99 -10.10 14.86
C ASP A 47 -0.15 -10.11 13.58
N TYR A 48 -0.75 -9.80 12.43
CA TYR A 48 -0.03 -9.64 11.18
C TYR A 48 0.97 -8.47 11.25
N LEU A 49 0.56 -7.30 11.78
CA LEU A 49 1.47 -6.17 11.98
C LEU A 49 2.67 -6.54 12.85
N LYS A 50 2.47 -7.35 13.89
CA LYS A 50 3.57 -7.83 14.76
C LYS A 50 4.59 -8.73 14.06
N THR A 51 4.30 -9.27 12.89
CA THR A 51 5.26 -10.08 12.13
C THR A 51 6.31 -9.25 11.38
N ASN A 52 6.15 -7.92 11.36
CA ASN A 52 7.01 -7.04 10.56
C ASN A 52 7.49 -5.85 11.40
N SER A 53 8.80 -5.77 11.60
CA SER A 53 9.46 -4.73 12.41
C SER A 53 9.25 -3.29 11.93
N ASN A 54 8.74 -3.08 10.72
CA ASN A 54 8.35 -1.76 10.25
C ASN A 54 7.12 -1.17 10.96
N PHE A 55 6.49 -1.96 11.87
CA PHE A 55 5.30 -1.58 12.63
C PHE A 55 5.47 -1.73 14.14
N ASP A 56 6.69 -1.94 14.64
CA ASP A 56 6.94 -2.12 16.09
C ASP A 56 6.48 -0.91 16.89
N THR A 57 6.78 0.31 16.40
CA THR A 57 6.33 1.56 17.02
C THR A 57 4.81 1.73 16.89
N LEU A 58 4.24 1.39 15.73
CA LEU A 58 2.80 1.44 15.52
C LEU A 58 2.05 0.52 16.51
N ILE A 59 2.55 -0.68 16.74
CA ILE A 59 1.99 -1.62 17.73
C ILE A 59 1.98 -0.99 19.14
N LEU A 60 3.08 -0.34 19.56
CA LEU A 60 3.11 0.38 20.85
C LEU A 60 2.05 1.49 20.92
N LEU A 61 1.83 2.22 19.81
CA LEU A 61 0.81 3.26 19.76
C LEU A 61 -0.61 2.67 19.81
N ILE A 62 -0.86 1.56 19.11
CA ILE A 62 -2.15 0.85 19.14
C ILE A 62 -2.47 0.37 20.56
N ASP A 63 -1.49 -0.21 21.26
CA ASP A 63 -1.64 -0.69 22.62
C ASP A 63 -1.89 0.47 23.60
N LYS A 64 -1.12 1.55 23.49
CA LYS A 64 -1.28 2.77 24.29
C LYS A 64 -2.66 3.43 24.11
N ALA A 65 -3.19 3.39 22.89
CA ALA A 65 -4.52 3.92 22.55
C ALA A 65 -5.66 2.96 22.89
N GLY A 66 -5.39 1.71 23.25
CA GLY A 66 -6.38 0.68 23.53
C GLY A 66 -7.23 0.31 22.31
N LEU A 67 -6.60 0.24 21.10
CA LEU A 67 -7.30 0.05 19.83
C LEU A 67 -7.18 -1.36 19.24
N LYS A 68 -6.51 -2.29 19.93
CA LYS A 68 -6.30 -3.66 19.41
C LYS A 68 -7.60 -4.31 18.93
N GLU A 69 -8.65 -4.28 19.76
CA GLU A 69 -9.95 -4.89 19.40
C GLU A 69 -10.63 -4.17 18.23
N THR A 70 -10.49 -2.84 18.15
CA THR A 70 -11.04 -2.05 17.05
C THR A 70 -10.38 -2.42 15.72
N ILE A 71 -9.04 -2.56 15.70
CA ILE A 71 -8.27 -2.94 14.51
C ILE A 71 -8.51 -4.39 14.12
N ASN A 72 -8.79 -5.25 15.09
CA ASN A 72 -9.16 -6.65 14.88
C ASN A 72 -10.65 -6.87 14.62
N SER A 73 -11.43 -5.84 14.37
CA SER A 73 -12.84 -5.97 13.95
C SER A 73 -12.96 -5.98 12.41
N ASP A 74 -14.20 -6.03 11.89
CA ASP A 74 -14.46 -5.95 10.44
C ASP A 74 -14.26 -4.53 9.92
N VAL A 75 -13.00 -4.16 9.74
CA VAL A 75 -12.56 -2.83 9.32
C VAL A 75 -11.49 -2.92 8.24
N THR A 76 -11.29 -1.81 7.54
CA THR A 76 -10.08 -1.55 6.77
C THR A 76 -9.16 -0.66 7.59
N PHE A 77 -7.95 -1.12 7.85
CA PHE A 77 -6.91 -0.33 8.50
C PHE A 77 -5.84 0.07 7.50
N VAL A 78 -5.59 1.37 7.39
CA VAL A 78 -4.53 1.92 6.53
C VAL A 78 -3.34 2.28 7.42
N ALA A 79 -2.43 1.35 7.61
CA ALA A 79 -1.34 1.46 8.57
C ALA A 79 -0.27 2.48 8.14
N PRO A 80 0.05 3.49 8.96
CA PRO A 80 1.29 4.24 8.83
C PRO A 80 2.48 3.38 9.26
N THR A 81 3.64 3.61 8.66
CA THR A 81 4.88 2.90 9.03
C THR A 81 5.57 3.55 10.23
N ASP A 82 6.47 2.85 10.88
CA ASP A 82 7.33 3.39 11.94
C ASP A 82 8.16 4.58 11.45
N TYR A 83 8.53 4.60 10.17
CA TYR A 83 9.20 5.75 9.56
C TYR A 83 8.32 7.00 9.59
N SER A 84 7.04 6.87 9.23
CA SER A 84 6.03 7.94 9.29
C SER A 84 5.87 8.50 10.72
N ILE A 85 5.82 7.60 11.71
CA ILE A 85 5.73 7.97 13.13
C ILE A 85 7.01 8.68 13.59
N LYS A 86 8.18 8.16 13.22
CA LYS A 86 9.48 8.78 13.55
C LYS A 86 9.61 10.19 12.97
N GLN A 87 9.16 10.40 11.73
CA GLN A 87 9.14 11.74 11.13
C GLN A 87 8.26 12.71 11.94
N PHE A 88 7.06 12.27 12.31
CA PHE A 88 6.16 13.08 13.16
C PHE A 88 6.81 13.46 14.48
N LEU A 89 7.41 12.50 15.20
CA LEU A 89 8.09 12.77 16.46
C LEU A 89 9.25 13.74 16.29
N GLY A 90 9.99 13.67 15.18
CA GLY A 90 11.07 14.60 14.83
C GLY A 90 10.56 16.02 14.59
N VAL A 91 9.49 16.18 13.80
CA VAL A 91 8.86 17.49 13.55
C VAL A 91 8.37 18.09 14.86
N ARG A 92 7.67 17.33 15.70
CA ARG A 92 7.17 17.79 16.99
C ARG A 92 8.31 18.14 17.96
N THR A 93 9.39 17.39 17.95
CA THR A 93 10.60 17.71 18.73
C THR A 93 11.15 19.08 18.31
N THR A 94 11.34 19.32 17.01
CA THR A 94 11.86 20.60 16.51
C THR A 94 10.95 21.78 16.84
N GLN A 95 9.63 21.59 16.77
CA GLN A 95 8.65 22.61 17.17
C GLN A 95 8.77 22.92 18.68
N LEU A 96 8.78 21.89 19.51
CA LEU A 96 8.85 22.03 20.96
C LEU A 96 10.16 22.70 21.42
N GLN A 97 11.28 22.35 20.78
CA GLN A 97 12.59 22.98 21.03
C GLN A 97 12.56 24.50 20.75
N LYS A 98 11.89 24.89 19.65
CA LYS A 98 11.71 26.31 19.31
C LYS A 98 10.79 27.03 20.31
N GLU A 99 9.67 26.40 20.66
CA GLU A 99 8.68 26.96 21.58
C GLU A 99 9.28 27.21 23.00
N LEU A 100 10.11 26.26 23.47
CA LEU A 100 10.72 26.31 24.80
C LEU A 100 12.12 26.93 24.81
N ASN A 101 12.70 27.23 23.64
CA ASN A 101 14.08 27.69 23.48
C ASN A 101 15.08 26.75 24.20
N ASP A 102 14.86 25.42 24.09
CA ASP A 102 15.68 24.39 24.74
C ASP A 102 15.92 23.22 23.75
N GLU A 103 17.17 23.06 23.29
CA GLU A 103 17.58 22.02 22.33
C GLU A 103 17.57 20.61 22.94
N ASN A 104 17.53 20.46 24.24
CA ASN A 104 17.57 19.16 24.93
C ASN A 104 16.19 18.51 25.01
N VAL A 105 15.13 19.25 24.80
CA VAL A 105 13.76 18.73 24.88
C VAL A 105 13.49 17.80 23.68
N LYS A 106 12.86 16.66 23.95
CA LYS A 106 12.45 15.69 22.93
C LYS A 106 10.98 15.36 23.08
N TYR A 107 10.28 15.33 21.95
CA TYR A 107 8.94 14.79 21.86
C TYR A 107 9.02 13.29 21.54
N THR A 108 8.48 12.46 22.41
CA THR A 108 8.58 11.00 22.33
C THR A 108 7.19 10.36 22.32
N ILE A 109 7.10 9.05 22.18
CA ILE A 109 5.86 8.27 22.31
C ILE A 109 5.18 8.54 23.66
N ASP A 110 5.97 8.73 24.73
CA ASP A 110 5.43 9.01 26.06
C ASP A 110 4.78 10.38 26.16
N SER A 111 5.18 11.33 25.31
CA SER A 111 4.58 12.67 25.23
C SER A 111 3.17 12.65 24.62
N LEU A 112 2.81 11.58 23.88
CA LEU A 112 1.49 11.41 23.28
C LEU A 112 0.44 11.08 24.33
N LYS A 113 -0.58 11.90 24.44
CA LYS A 113 -1.73 11.64 25.33
C LYS A 113 -2.65 10.60 24.69
N ALA A 114 -3.08 9.61 25.48
CA ALA A 114 -3.88 8.50 24.98
C ALA A 114 -5.18 8.90 24.25
N PRO A 115 -5.98 9.89 24.69
CA PRO A 115 -7.18 10.30 23.96
C PRO A 115 -6.86 10.87 22.57
N GLU A 116 -5.90 11.80 22.48
CA GLU A 116 -5.49 12.42 21.21
C GLU A 116 -4.87 11.39 20.24
N LEU A 117 -4.08 10.46 20.79
CA LEU A 117 -3.50 9.36 20.03
C LEU A 117 -4.57 8.42 19.50
N ARG A 118 -5.59 8.13 20.32
CA ARG A 118 -6.71 7.28 19.94
C ARG A 118 -7.45 7.86 18.74
N ASP A 119 -7.83 9.12 18.76
CA ASP A 119 -8.53 9.78 17.66
C ASP A 119 -7.65 9.83 16.41
N SER A 120 -6.36 10.10 16.57
CA SER A 120 -5.42 10.11 15.46
C SER A 120 -5.24 8.75 14.80
N LEU A 121 -5.24 7.66 15.56
CA LEU A 121 -5.19 6.31 15.00
C LEU A 121 -6.52 5.89 14.38
N LEU A 122 -7.65 6.30 14.95
CA LEU A 122 -8.98 6.04 14.39
C LEU A 122 -9.20 6.73 13.05
N ALA A 123 -8.46 7.80 12.76
CA ALA A 123 -8.46 8.46 11.45
C ALA A 123 -7.95 7.56 10.32
N TYR A 124 -7.21 6.49 10.63
CA TYR A 124 -6.73 5.49 9.67
C TYR A 124 -7.63 4.24 9.58
N VAL A 125 -8.74 4.22 10.29
CA VAL A 125 -9.64 3.04 10.38
C VAL A 125 -10.97 3.35 9.70
N PHE A 126 -11.37 2.49 8.78
CA PHE A 126 -12.61 2.61 8.00
C PHE A 126 -13.53 1.42 8.27
N ASN A 127 -14.86 1.64 8.26
CA ASN A 127 -15.81 0.56 8.43
C ASN A 127 -15.84 -0.37 7.20
N GLY A 128 -15.90 -1.67 7.44
CA GLY A 128 -16.00 -2.69 6.39
C GLY A 128 -14.70 -2.90 5.62
N LYS A 129 -14.78 -3.70 4.58
CA LYS A 129 -13.65 -4.14 3.76
C LYS A 129 -13.55 -3.32 2.49
N ILE A 130 -12.57 -2.46 2.39
CA ILE A 130 -12.25 -1.72 1.17
C ILE A 130 -11.12 -2.47 0.48
N VAL A 131 -11.44 -3.23 -0.56
CA VAL A 131 -10.46 -4.02 -1.30
C VAL A 131 -10.18 -3.39 -2.66
N ARG A 132 -8.95 -3.59 -3.15
CA ARG A 132 -8.50 -3.02 -4.42
C ARG A 132 -9.42 -3.40 -5.61
N ALA A 133 -10.00 -4.60 -5.58
CA ALA A 133 -10.85 -5.10 -6.66
C ALA A 133 -12.16 -4.30 -6.83
N ASP A 134 -12.64 -3.66 -5.77
CA ASP A 134 -13.89 -2.89 -5.76
C ASP A 134 -13.67 -1.42 -6.17
N LEU A 135 -12.40 -1.00 -6.36
CA LEU A 135 -12.06 0.37 -6.69
C LEU A 135 -11.89 0.58 -8.20
N SER A 136 -12.23 1.79 -8.65
CA SER A 136 -12.05 2.26 -10.01
C SER A 136 -11.06 3.43 -10.08
N LEU A 137 -10.96 4.08 -11.24
CA LEU A 137 -10.21 5.34 -11.39
C LEU A 137 -10.97 6.54 -10.79
N GLU A 138 -12.27 6.39 -10.55
CA GLU A 138 -13.11 7.40 -9.91
C GLU A 138 -12.92 7.35 -8.39
N SER A 139 -12.92 8.52 -7.76
CA SER A 139 -12.81 8.66 -6.31
C SER A 139 -14.08 8.16 -5.62
N GLN A 140 -13.94 7.24 -4.67
CA GLN A 140 -15.04 6.74 -3.84
C GLN A 140 -14.82 7.23 -2.41
N VAL A 141 -15.78 7.99 -1.87
CA VAL A 141 -15.68 8.61 -0.54
C VAL A 141 -16.17 7.65 0.55
N TYR A 142 -15.39 7.54 1.60
CA TYR A 142 -15.65 6.75 2.80
C TYR A 142 -15.43 7.60 4.05
N LYS A 143 -16.20 7.35 5.09
CA LYS A 143 -15.95 7.95 6.40
C LYS A 143 -15.07 7.04 7.25
N ASN A 144 -14.05 7.65 7.87
CA ASN A 144 -13.23 6.96 8.86
C ASN A 144 -13.97 6.86 10.23
N LYS A 145 -13.32 6.26 11.22
CA LYS A 145 -13.91 6.08 12.57
C LYS A 145 -14.04 7.37 13.38
N VAL A 146 -13.46 8.48 12.93
CA VAL A 146 -13.66 9.82 13.52
C VAL A 146 -14.57 10.70 12.67
N ASN A 147 -15.31 10.10 11.71
CA ASN A 147 -16.31 10.74 10.87
C ASN A 147 -15.76 11.80 9.88
N GLU A 148 -14.48 11.73 9.54
CA GLU A 148 -13.88 12.52 8.46
C GLU A 148 -14.04 11.82 7.12
N ASP A 149 -14.10 12.61 6.04
CA ASP A 149 -14.21 12.10 4.68
C ASP A 149 -12.83 11.80 4.08
N PHE A 150 -12.71 10.60 3.54
CA PHE A 150 -11.55 10.14 2.76
C PHE A 150 -12.03 9.51 1.46
N ALA A 151 -11.21 9.60 0.43
CA ALA A 151 -11.51 8.94 -0.83
C ALA A 151 -10.44 7.91 -1.17
N PHE A 152 -10.91 6.77 -1.70
CA PHE A 152 -10.04 5.75 -2.30
C PHE A 152 -10.27 5.71 -3.80
N LYS A 153 -9.20 5.59 -4.58
CA LYS A 153 -9.25 5.37 -6.03
C LYS A 153 -8.03 4.61 -6.52
N LEU A 154 -8.11 4.11 -7.75
CA LEU A 154 -6.93 3.65 -8.48
C LEU A 154 -6.38 4.82 -9.31
N ILE A 155 -5.07 4.95 -9.37
CA ILE A 155 -4.36 5.87 -10.25
C ILE A 155 -3.48 5.09 -11.21
N LYS A 156 -3.41 5.51 -12.47
CA LYS A 156 -2.53 4.90 -13.46
C LYS A 156 -1.09 5.34 -13.21
N ALA A 157 -0.15 4.41 -13.31
CA ALA A 157 1.27 4.75 -13.32
C ALA A 157 1.62 5.34 -14.68
N GLY A 158 2.08 6.60 -14.71
CA GLY A 158 2.57 7.20 -15.95
C GLY A 158 3.77 6.43 -16.52
N GLY A 159 3.87 6.37 -17.86
CA GLY A 159 5.01 5.78 -18.57
C GLY A 159 4.93 4.27 -18.80
N TYR A 160 3.86 3.60 -18.43
CA TYR A 160 3.67 2.16 -18.65
C TYR A 160 2.47 1.83 -19.55
N ASP A 161 1.74 2.83 -20.02
CA ASP A 161 0.52 2.64 -20.83
C ASP A 161 0.82 1.97 -22.19
N ASP A 162 2.02 2.20 -22.75
CA ASP A 162 2.46 1.65 -24.04
C ASP A 162 3.00 0.21 -23.92
N ILE A 163 3.38 -0.23 -22.72
CA ILE A 163 4.03 -1.52 -22.51
C ILE A 163 3.02 -2.59 -22.07
N PHE A 164 2.02 -2.20 -21.29
CA PHE A 164 1.01 -3.12 -20.77
C PHE A 164 -0.40 -2.61 -21.10
N SER A 165 -1.16 -3.38 -21.84
CA SER A 165 -2.52 -3.02 -22.28
C SER A 165 -3.48 -2.69 -21.12
N ALA A 166 -3.22 -3.17 -19.92
CA ALA A 166 -4.00 -2.87 -18.71
C ALA A 166 -3.40 -1.73 -17.86
N GLY A 167 -2.13 -1.31 -18.14
CA GLY A 167 -1.37 -0.36 -17.33
C GLY A 167 -1.14 -0.83 -15.88
N VAL A 168 -0.14 -0.26 -15.23
CA VAL A 168 0.07 -0.46 -13.79
C VAL A 168 -0.79 0.56 -13.05
N LYS A 169 -1.53 0.11 -12.04
CA LYS A 169 -2.37 0.98 -11.22
C LYS A 169 -1.94 0.91 -9.76
N TYR A 170 -1.90 2.04 -9.10
CA TYR A 170 -1.70 2.16 -7.65
C TYR A 170 -3.02 2.49 -6.98
N MET A 171 -3.16 2.09 -5.72
CA MET A 171 -4.25 2.54 -4.87
C MET A 171 -3.83 3.81 -4.16
N ALA A 172 -4.66 4.84 -4.18
CA ALA A 172 -4.46 6.09 -3.49
C ALA A 172 -5.51 6.28 -2.40
N LEU A 173 -5.09 6.92 -1.31
CA LEU A 173 -5.93 7.43 -0.24
C LEU A 173 -5.82 8.94 -0.21
N THR A 174 -6.94 9.62 -0.23
CA THR A 174 -7.05 11.08 -0.22
C THR A 174 -7.84 11.52 1.01
N LYS A 175 -7.25 12.37 1.86
CA LYS A 175 -8.02 13.11 2.87
C LYS A 175 -8.77 14.22 2.17
N VAL A 176 -10.10 14.21 2.27
CA VAL A 176 -10.98 15.22 1.68
C VAL A 176 -11.10 16.38 2.65
N ILE A 177 -10.81 17.61 2.21
CA ILE A 177 -10.81 18.79 3.07
C ILE A 177 -12.18 19.49 3.03
N ASN A 178 -12.56 20.12 1.96
CA ASN A 178 -13.85 20.84 1.82
C ASN A 178 -14.70 20.28 0.66
N GLY A 179 -14.69 18.97 0.48
CA GLY A 179 -15.22 18.27 -0.68
C GLY A 179 -14.09 17.83 -1.61
N LEU A 180 -14.37 16.85 -2.48
CA LEU A 180 -13.35 16.39 -3.42
C LEU A 180 -12.92 17.53 -4.35
N ASP A 181 -11.60 17.66 -4.51
CA ASP A 181 -11.03 18.57 -5.48
C ASP A 181 -11.64 18.33 -6.87
N PRO A 182 -11.93 19.39 -7.62
CA PRO A 182 -12.35 19.25 -9.01
C PRO A 182 -11.21 18.66 -9.85
N ASP A 183 -11.56 17.88 -10.87
CA ASP A 183 -10.61 17.30 -11.82
C ASP A 183 -11.02 17.70 -13.26
N PRO A 184 -10.25 18.53 -13.97
CA PRO A 184 -8.99 19.18 -13.54
C PRO A 184 -9.18 20.25 -12.47
N ARG A 185 -8.17 20.39 -11.58
CA ARG A 185 -8.18 21.45 -10.56
C ARG A 185 -7.86 22.80 -11.23
N PRO A 186 -8.66 23.86 -10.94
CA PRO A 186 -8.36 25.22 -11.41
C PRO A 186 -7.00 25.73 -10.86
N ASP A 187 -6.32 26.60 -11.63
CA ASP A 187 -5.02 27.16 -11.23
C ASP A 187 -5.11 28.04 -9.97
N ASP A 188 -6.25 28.70 -9.78
CA ASP A 188 -6.56 29.60 -8.65
C ASP A 188 -7.26 28.87 -7.48
N TYR A 189 -7.30 27.52 -7.48
CA TYR A 189 -7.93 26.76 -6.41
C TYR A 189 -7.19 26.99 -5.09
N PRO A 190 -7.90 27.35 -3.97
CA PRO A 190 -7.30 27.69 -2.70
C PRO A 190 -6.42 26.54 -2.16
N GLU A 191 -5.24 26.88 -1.66
CA GLU A 191 -4.28 25.89 -1.14
C GLU A 191 -4.83 25.18 0.11
N GLU A 192 -5.55 25.91 0.96
CA GLU A 192 -6.17 25.42 2.20
C GLU A 192 -7.32 24.43 1.97
N ASP A 193 -7.92 24.47 0.78
CA ASP A 193 -9.03 23.57 0.41
C ASP A 193 -8.52 22.30 -0.31
N ARG A 194 -7.22 22.26 -0.67
CA ARG A 194 -6.66 21.15 -1.44
C ARG A 194 -6.66 19.86 -0.66
N ASP A 195 -7.16 18.83 -1.29
CA ASP A 195 -7.12 17.47 -0.79
C ASP A 195 -5.68 16.96 -0.64
N ILE A 196 -5.46 16.14 0.38
CA ILE A 196 -4.13 15.55 0.67
C ILE A 196 -4.14 14.09 0.22
N GLN A 197 -3.42 13.78 -0.86
CA GLN A 197 -3.38 12.44 -1.44
C GLN A 197 -2.03 11.75 -1.18
N TYR A 198 -2.12 10.48 -0.79
CA TYR A 198 -0.99 9.57 -0.66
C TYR A 198 -1.24 8.27 -1.42
N THR A 199 -0.19 7.72 -2.00
CA THR A 199 -0.22 6.37 -2.58
C THR A 199 -0.02 5.34 -1.48
N LEU A 200 -0.64 4.18 -1.62
CA LEU A 200 -0.42 3.04 -0.74
C LEU A 200 0.70 2.17 -1.29
N GLN A 201 1.71 1.85 -0.45
CA GLN A 201 2.84 1.01 -0.87
C GLN A 201 2.50 -0.49 -0.83
N THR A 202 1.56 -0.89 0.03
CA THR A 202 1.05 -2.26 0.09
C THR A 202 -0.46 -2.20 0.19
N THR A 203 -1.16 -3.01 -0.59
CA THR A 203 -2.62 -2.96 -0.65
C THR A 203 -3.23 -4.35 -0.64
N GLY A 204 -4.40 -4.48 0.01
CA GLY A 204 -5.26 -5.65 -0.10
C GLY A 204 -4.79 -6.85 0.70
N ILE A 205 -4.07 -6.68 1.81
CA ILE A 205 -3.78 -7.79 2.72
C ILE A 205 -5.10 -8.12 3.45
N ILE A 206 -5.70 -9.25 3.09
CA ILE A 206 -6.92 -9.74 3.70
C ILE A 206 -6.53 -10.58 4.91
N THR A 207 -6.77 -10.03 6.08
CA THR A 207 -6.51 -10.70 7.36
C THR A 207 -7.73 -11.50 7.80
N LYS A 208 -7.58 -12.32 8.83
CA LYS A 208 -8.70 -13.04 9.43
C LYS A 208 -9.84 -12.12 9.87
N THR A 209 -9.55 -10.88 10.23
CA THR A 209 -10.50 -9.95 10.85
C THR A 209 -10.90 -8.77 9.99
N GLY A 210 -10.09 -8.36 9.01
CA GLY A 210 -10.35 -7.17 8.20
C GLY A 210 -9.45 -7.08 6.98
N VAL A 211 -9.23 -5.85 6.50
CA VAL A 211 -8.32 -5.55 5.39
C VAL A 211 -7.24 -4.58 5.88
N LEU A 212 -6.00 -4.85 5.51
CA LEU A 212 -4.86 -4.02 5.82
C LEU A 212 -4.27 -3.43 4.53
N HIS A 213 -4.08 -2.13 4.53
CA HIS A 213 -3.24 -1.40 3.57
C HIS A 213 -2.11 -0.71 4.31
N VAL A 214 -1.05 -0.34 3.60
CA VAL A 214 0.09 0.37 4.17
C VAL A 214 0.36 1.65 3.39
N LEU A 215 0.43 2.77 4.08
CA LEU A 215 0.81 4.07 3.52
C LEU A 215 2.27 4.11 3.10
N GLN A 216 2.58 4.91 2.10
CA GLN A 216 3.97 5.21 1.74
C GLN A 216 4.67 6.00 2.85
N ASN A 217 6.00 5.89 2.89
CA ASN A 217 6.84 6.55 3.90
C ASN A 217 6.89 8.09 3.78
N ASN A 218 6.39 8.68 2.69
CA ASN A 218 6.26 10.13 2.55
C ASN A 218 5.09 10.72 3.34
N HIS A 219 4.20 9.87 3.86
CA HIS A 219 3.16 10.28 4.80
C HIS A 219 3.77 10.54 6.18
N VAL A 220 3.50 11.69 6.78
CA VAL A 220 3.83 11.97 8.17
C VAL A 220 2.63 11.61 9.04
N PHE A 221 2.86 10.82 10.09
CA PHE A 221 1.80 10.43 11.02
C PHE A 221 1.07 11.65 11.58
N TYR A 222 -0.21 11.57 11.82
CA TYR A 222 -1.17 12.64 12.04
C TYR A 222 -1.59 13.34 10.73
N TRP A 223 -2.84 13.15 10.36
CA TRP A 223 -3.49 13.90 9.29
C TRP A 223 -3.75 15.36 9.77
N LYS A 224 -2.83 16.27 9.50
CA LYS A 224 -3.04 17.70 9.70
C LYS A 224 -2.83 18.44 8.42
#